data_667605333f9b5b4022908d84069786fe
#
_entry.id   667605333f9b5b4022908d84069786fe
#
_cell.length_a   1.000
_cell.length_b   1.000
_cell.length_c   1.000
_cell.angle_alpha   90.00
_cell.angle_beta   90.00
_cell.angle_gamma   90.00
#
_symmetry.space_group_name_H-M   'P 1'
#
loop_
_entity.id
_entity.type
_entity.pdbx_description
1 polymer ?
#
loop_
_entity_poly.entity_id
_entity_poly.type
_entity_poly.pdbx_seq_one_letter_code
_entity_poly.pdbx_strand_id
1 'polypeptide(L)'
;MYLFLVLSLHTLWVAVSIAMQHGHYDMCKTQTKSDEGIVWEYMACQPESRDMTPYLKVKLEPPNSTCGDPPEPFCAMGNPYMCNNECDASTKELAHPPELMFDSEGRNPSTFWQSVTWKNYPAPLQINVTLSWGKTIELTQNIAITFESGRPEKMILEKSLDYGLTWQPYQFYAADCLDAFRMEPKSVKDLTSSTVLDIICTEEYSTGYATHTKTISFEIKDRFAIFAGPRLHNMASLYSQLDTTKNLRDFFTVTDLRIRLLKPATGATFVDERNLERYFYAISDIKIHGRCKCNLHANSCTFTNNRLACDCEHNTTGQDCERCKKNYQGQAWSPGSYLTIPKGTANICVSSMPSTVQDKKRKQTITAANICDNELLRCQNGGVCHNNMRCLCPSGYTGILCEKQKCEDTGSCSSKSGQESVSHNLYLITMIIVTRLCTF
;
A
#
# COMPACT_ATOMS: atom_id res chain seq x y z
N MET A 1 -0.56 -58.39 -6.63
CA MET A 1 -1.81 -57.75 -7.10
C MET A 1 -2.43 -56.84 -6.03
N TYR A 2 -2.59 -57.29 -4.80
CA TYR A 2 -3.16 -56.51 -3.70
C TYR A 2 -2.35 -55.24 -3.36
N LEU A 3 -1.01 -55.34 -3.34
CA LEU A 3 -0.11 -54.23 -3.02
C LEU A 3 -0.18 -53.08 -4.05
N PHE A 4 -0.31 -53.42 -5.34
CA PHE A 4 -0.51 -52.46 -6.41
C PHE A 4 -1.86 -51.70 -6.32
N LEU A 5 -2.90 -52.40 -5.89
CA LEU A 5 -4.22 -51.82 -5.69
C LEU A 5 -4.26 -50.84 -4.51
N VAL A 6 -3.61 -51.17 -3.42
CA VAL A 6 -3.47 -50.31 -2.21
C VAL A 6 -2.63 -49.06 -2.54
N LEU A 7 -1.51 -49.24 -3.25
CA LEU A 7 -0.68 -48.10 -3.69
C LEU A 7 -1.42 -47.16 -4.64
N SER A 8 -2.18 -47.71 -5.62
CA SER A 8 -2.95 -46.91 -6.57
C SER A 8 -4.12 -46.17 -5.88
N LEU A 9 -4.77 -46.76 -4.89
CA LEU A 9 -5.80 -46.11 -4.09
C LEU A 9 -5.19 -45.02 -3.18
N HIS A 10 -4.00 -45.21 -2.63
CA HIS A 10 -3.32 -44.22 -1.82
C HIS A 10 -2.86 -43.02 -2.66
N THR A 11 -2.29 -43.28 -3.84
CA THR A 11 -1.88 -42.18 -4.77
C THR A 11 -3.09 -41.42 -5.29
N LEU A 12 -4.20 -42.08 -5.57
CA LEU A 12 -5.44 -41.45 -5.97
C LEU A 12 -6.01 -40.59 -4.83
N TRP A 13 -5.98 -41.09 -3.59
CA TRP A 13 -6.51 -40.38 -2.45
C TRP A 13 -5.65 -39.14 -2.12
N VAL A 14 -4.31 -39.24 -2.18
CA VAL A 14 -3.40 -38.10 -2.02
C VAL A 14 -3.60 -37.08 -3.15
N ALA A 15 -3.76 -37.52 -4.40
CA ALA A 15 -4.03 -36.62 -5.54
C ALA A 15 -5.37 -35.90 -5.41
N VAL A 16 -6.43 -36.61 -4.97
CA VAL A 16 -7.75 -36.01 -4.71
C VAL A 16 -7.71 -35.06 -3.53
N SER A 17 -6.97 -35.38 -2.45
CA SER A 17 -6.81 -34.48 -1.30
C SER A 17 -6.07 -33.20 -1.69
N ILE A 18 -5.02 -33.28 -2.51
CA ILE A 18 -4.29 -32.12 -3.02
C ILE A 18 -5.18 -31.29 -3.97
N ALA A 19 -5.96 -31.93 -4.84
CA ALA A 19 -6.88 -31.24 -5.74
C ALA A 19 -8.03 -30.55 -4.99
N MET A 20 -8.54 -31.15 -3.90
CA MET A 20 -9.58 -30.54 -3.06
C MET A 20 -9.08 -29.36 -2.24
N GLN A 21 -7.81 -29.33 -1.83
CA GLN A 21 -7.23 -28.19 -1.13
C GLN A 21 -7.04 -26.95 -2.04
N HIS A 22 -6.97 -27.13 -3.35
CA HIS A 22 -6.73 -26.07 -4.32
C HIS A 22 -7.99 -25.59 -5.05
N GLY A 23 -9.15 -26.18 -4.82
CA GLY A 23 -10.36 -26.00 -5.64
C GLY A 23 -11.14 -24.72 -5.45
N HIS A 24 -10.85 -23.86 -4.46
CA HIS A 24 -11.71 -22.73 -4.13
C HIS A 24 -11.01 -21.38 -3.95
N TYR A 25 -9.70 -21.31 -4.16
CA TYR A 25 -8.94 -20.08 -3.99
C TYR A 25 -7.87 -19.92 -5.06
N ASP A 26 -8.12 -19.01 -6.00
CA ASP A 26 -7.11 -18.62 -6.97
C ASP A 26 -6.09 -17.70 -6.29
N MET A 27 -4.98 -18.29 -5.84
CA MET A 27 -3.87 -17.53 -5.29
C MET A 27 -3.08 -16.89 -6.41
N CYS A 28 -2.70 -15.64 -6.21
CA CYS A 28 -1.77 -14.97 -7.13
C CYS A 28 -0.39 -15.60 -7.04
N LYS A 29 0.29 -15.67 -8.19
CA LYS A 29 1.60 -16.30 -8.33
C LYS A 29 2.57 -15.33 -8.99
N THR A 30 3.82 -15.36 -8.56
CA THR A 30 4.92 -14.66 -9.23
C THR A 30 6.01 -15.64 -9.66
N GLN A 31 6.76 -15.27 -10.68
CA GLN A 31 7.95 -16.01 -11.10
C GLN A 31 9.15 -15.48 -10.34
N THR A 32 9.80 -16.34 -9.58
CA THR A 32 11.09 -16.06 -8.94
C THR A 32 12.18 -16.84 -9.63
N LYS A 33 13.35 -16.20 -9.81
CA LYS A 33 14.55 -16.89 -10.31
C LYS A 33 15.24 -17.52 -9.11
N SER A 34 15.25 -18.84 -9.07
CA SER A 34 16.06 -19.64 -8.17
C SER A 34 17.31 -20.13 -8.88
N ASP A 35 18.33 -20.57 -8.14
CA ASP A 35 19.52 -21.20 -8.68
C ASP A 35 19.22 -22.46 -9.53
N GLU A 36 18.06 -23.08 -9.30
CA GLU A 36 17.53 -24.23 -10.04
C GLU A 36 16.65 -23.86 -11.26
N GLY A 37 16.40 -22.54 -11.49
CA GLY A 37 15.60 -22.06 -12.61
C GLY A 37 14.44 -21.14 -12.19
N ILE A 38 13.43 -21.06 -13.06
CA ILE A 38 12.24 -20.23 -12.80
C ILE A 38 11.23 -21.06 -11.98
N VAL A 39 10.93 -20.60 -10.77
CA VAL A 39 9.94 -21.22 -9.87
C VAL A 39 8.73 -20.28 -9.72
N TRP A 40 7.53 -20.87 -9.65
CA TRP A 40 6.31 -20.14 -9.34
C TRP A 40 6.07 -20.13 -7.83
N GLU A 41 6.08 -18.96 -7.23
CA GLU A 41 5.78 -18.77 -5.81
C GLU A 41 4.43 -18.11 -5.62
N TYR A 42 3.71 -18.50 -4.57
CA TYR A 42 2.47 -17.87 -4.17
C TYR A 42 2.76 -16.57 -3.43
N MET A 43 2.04 -15.51 -3.81
CA MET A 43 2.18 -14.20 -3.18
C MET A 43 0.81 -13.56 -2.97
N ALA A 44 0.77 -12.51 -2.16
CA ALA A 44 -0.40 -11.65 -2.07
C ALA A 44 -0.73 -11.05 -3.45
N CYS A 45 -2.02 -10.98 -3.78
CA CYS A 45 -2.50 -10.43 -5.05
C CYS A 45 -2.37 -8.91 -5.08
N GLN A 46 -1.16 -8.43 -5.30
CA GLN A 46 -0.86 -7.01 -5.39
C GLN A 46 0.11 -6.74 -6.54
N PRO A 47 -0.09 -5.64 -7.29
CA PRO A 47 0.83 -5.27 -8.35
C PRO A 47 2.25 -5.01 -7.85
N GLU A 48 3.22 -5.17 -8.73
CA GLU A 48 4.61 -4.82 -8.43
C GLU A 48 4.77 -3.32 -8.14
N SER A 49 5.74 -3.02 -7.26
CA SER A 49 6.15 -1.64 -6.99
C SER A 49 6.92 -1.08 -8.17
N ARG A 50 6.56 0.14 -8.59
CA ARG A 50 7.21 0.83 -9.70
C ARG A 50 7.26 2.33 -9.48
N ASP A 51 7.98 3.02 -10.33
CA ASP A 51 7.91 4.47 -10.39
C ASP A 51 6.51 4.93 -10.79
N MET A 52 5.92 5.80 -9.99
CA MET A 52 4.56 6.32 -10.18
C MET A 52 4.54 7.71 -10.82
N THR A 53 5.70 8.34 -11.02
CA THR A 53 5.82 9.69 -11.58
C THR A 53 5.29 9.80 -13.02
N PRO A 54 5.46 8.81 -13.93
CA PRO A 54 4.92 8.89 -15.29
C PRO A 54 3.39 8.89 -15.37
N TYR A 55 2.69 8.56 -14.29
CA TYR A 55 1.23 8.44 -14.25
C TYR A 55 0.55 9.57 -13.50
N LEU A 56 1.30 10.50 -12.94
CA LEU A 56 0.76 11.60 -12.16
C LEU A 56 0.36 12.80 -13.03
N LYS A 57 -0.53 13.60 -12.48
CA LYS A 57 -0.87 14.95 -12.96
C LYS A 57 -0.46 15.93 -11.90
N VAL A 58 0.26 16.97 -12.29
CA VAL A 58 0.64 18.06 -11.40
C VAL A 58 -0.32 19.24 -11.53
N LYS A 59 -0.68 19.85 -10.40
CA LYS A 59 -1.44 21.08 -10.33
C LYS A 59 -0.79 22.03 -9.34
N LEU A 60 -0.59 23.25 -9.76
CA LEU A 60 -0.06 24.33 -8.91
C LEU A 60 -1.21 25.24 -8.45
N GLU A 61 -1.12 25.69 -7.21
CA GLU A 61 -2.03 26.68 -6.62
C GLU A 61 -1.22 27.71 -5.84
N PRO A 62 -1.31 29.00 -6.20
CA PRO A 62 -2.11 29.58 -7.29
C PRO A 62 -1.59 29.18 -8.69
N PRO A 63 -2.45 29.24 -9.73
CA PRO A 63 -2.06 28.79 -11.09
C PRO A 63 -0.84 29.53 -11.67
N ASN A 64 -0.71 30.81 -11.37
CA ASN A 64 0.38 31.68 -11.88
C ASN A 64 1.61 31.66 -10.96
N SER A 65 1.91 30.54 -10.33
CA SER A 65 3.04 30.43 -9.41
C SER A 65 4.35 30.02 -10.09
N THR A 66 4.33 29.62 -11.36
CA THR A 66 5.54 29.39 -12.14
C THR A 66 6.08 30.71 -12.67
N CYS A 67 7.41 30.89 -12.66
CA CYS A 67 8.04 32.09 -13.21
C CYS A 67 7.95 32.18 -14.73
N GLY A 68 8.26 33.37 -15.28
CA GLY A 68 8.45 33.57 -16.72
C GLY A 68 7.27 34.17 -17.48
N ASP A 69 6.15 34.41 -16.83
CA ASP A 69 5.01 35.13 -17.41
C ASP A 69 4.46 36.16 -16.40
N PRO A 70 4.89 37.44 -16.47
CA PRO A 70 5.92 37.99 -17.40
C PRO A 70 7.33 37.49 -17.09
N PRO A 71 8.29 37.63 -18.03
CA PRO A 71 9.69 37.31 -17.79
C PRO A 71 10.24 38.04 -16.55
N GLU A 72 11.04 37.32 -15.75
CA GLU A 72 11.61 37.88 -14.52
C GLU A 72 13.04 37.44 -14.27
N PRO A 73 13.90 38.34 -13.71
CA PRO A 73 15.24 37.95 -13.30
C PRO A 73 15.21 37.14 -12.01
N PHE A 74 16.21 36.27 -11.84
CA PHE A 74 16.49 35.58 -10.60
C PHE A 74 17.99 35.40 -10.34
N CYS A 75 18.36 35.22 -9.08
CA CYS A 75 19.73 35.08 -8.68
C CYS A 75 20.24 33.63 -8.85
N ALA A 76 21.48 33.48 -9.24
CA ALA A 76 22.11 32.17 -9.37
C ALA A 76 22.16 31.44 -8.01
N MET A 77 21.87 30.14 -8.01
CA MET A 77 21.83 29.32 -6.79
C MET A 77 23.19 29.19 -6.12
N GLY A 78 24.25 29.14 -6.91
CA GLY A 78 25.64 29.09 -6.43
C GLY A 78 26.19 30.45 -5.93
N ASN A 79 25.60 31.54 -6.38
CA ASN A 79 25.97 32.89 -5.96
C ASN A 79 24.72 33.79 -5.87
N PRO A 80 24.13 33.91 -4.69
CA PRO A 80 22.88 34.64 -4.48
C PRO A 80 22.95 36.15 -4.66
N TYR A 81 24.10 36.69 -5.01
CA TYR A 81 24.31 38.10 -5.37
C TYR A 81 24.43 38.31 -6.88
N MET A 82 24.38 37.21 -7.68
CA MET A 82 24.49 37.23 -9.13
C MET A 82 23.09 36.98 -9.72
N CYS A 83 22.35 38.04 -9.97
CA CYS A 83 20.96 37.99 -10.40
C CYS A 83 20.81 38.30 -11.90
N ASN A 84 21.63 37.63 -12.71
CA ASN A 84 21.68 37.81 -14.16
C ASN A 84 20.92 36.71 -14.92
N ASN A 85 20.37 35.71 -14.21
CA ASN A 85 19.54 34.69 -14.82
C ASN A 85 18.14 35.23 -15.08
N GLU A 86 17.53 34.76 -16.14
CA GLU A 86 16.18 35.13 -16.54
C GLU A 86 15.30 33.90 -16.65
N CYS A 87 14.10 33.99 -16.12
CA CYS A 87 13.04 33.02 -16.37
C CYS A 87 12.06 33.64 -17.36
N ASP A 88 11.86 32.98 -18.50
CA ASP A 88 10.96 33.41 -19.57
C ASP A 88 10.18 32.21 -20.13
N ALA A 89 8.89 32.17 -19.90
CA ALA A 89 8.02 31.09 -20.35
C ALA A 89 7.86 31.02 -21.89
N SER A 90 8.18 32.11 -22.61
CA SER A 90 8.11 32.15 -24.06
C SER A 90 9.36 31.54 -24.73
N THR A 91 10.46 31.43 -24.01
CA THR A 91 11.74 30.93 -24.50
C THR A 91 12.02 29.57 -23.88
N LYS A 92 12.05 28.51 -24.67
CA LYS A 92 12.17 27.12 -24.20
C LYS A 92 13.39 26.87 -23.30
N GLU A 93 14.50 27.51 -23.58
CA GLU A 93 15.77 27.37 -22.86
C GLU A 93 15.74 28.09 -21.50
N LEU A 94 14.84 29.06 -21.32
CA LEU A 94 14.68 29.86 -20.10
C LEU A 94 13.40 29.53 -19.33
N ALA A 95 12.59 28.63 -19.88
CA ALA A 95 11.35 28.20 -19.24
C ALA A 95 11.59 27.12 -18.19
N HIS A 96 10.91 27.26 -17.04
CA HIS A 96 10.99 26.32 -15.92
C HIS A 96 9.60 25.76 -15.54
N PRO A 97 8.91 25.05 -16.46
CA PRO A 97 7.57 24.54 -16.25
C PRO A 97 7.53 23.36 -15.25
N PRO A 98 6.35 23.01 -14.68
CA PRO A 98 6.21 21.97 -13.66
C PRO A 98 6.63 20.56 -14.12
N GLU A 99 6.59 20.29 -15.41
CA GLU A 99 6.99 18.98 -15.99
C GLU A 99 8.47 18.66 -15.74
N LEU A 100 9.30 19.68 -15.53
CA LEU A 100 10.72 19.51 -15.22
C LEU A 100 11.00 18.94 -13.83
N MET A 101 9.97 18.80 -12.97
CA MET A 101 10.08 18.07 -11.72
C MET A 101 10.07 16.54 -11.92
N PHE A 102 9.78 16.04 -13.12
CA PHE A 102 9.55 14.63 -13.41
C PHE A 102 10.24 14.14 -14.68
N ASP A 103 11.15 14.92 -15.22
CA ASP A 103 11.91 14.53 -16.40
C ASP A 103 13.07 13.60 -16.02
N SER A 104 13.72 13.03 -17.06
CA SER A 104 14.75 12.01 -16.84
C SER A 104 15.93 12.56 -16.05
N GLU A 105 16.36 11.83 -15.04
CA GLU A 105 17.54 12.09 -14.23
C GLU A 105 18.84 12.13 -15.05
N GLY A 106 19.83 12.81 -14.51
CA GLY A 106 21.20 12.79 -15.04
C GLY A 106 21.49 13.81 -16.13
N ARG A 107 20.63 14.77 -16.36
CA ARG A 107 20.94 15.92 -17.20
C ARG A 107 21.95 16.85 -16.50
N ASN A 108 22.90 17.32 -17.26
CA ASN A 108 23.85 18.32 -16.79
C ASN A 108 23.88 19.47 -17.82
N PRO A 109 23.42 20.69 -17.48
CA PRO A 109 22.88 21.09 -16.17
C PRO A 109 21.53 20.45 -15.82
N SER A 110 21.21 20.35 -14.52
CA SER A 110 19.91 19.85 -14.04
C SER A 110 18.77 20.74 -14.51
N THR A 111 17.68 20.13 -14.93
CA THR A 111 16.42 20.80 -15.21
C THR A 111 15.61 20.93 -13.93
N PHE A 112 14.79 21.98 -13.80
CA PHE A 112 13.99 22.22 -12.61
C PHE A 112 12.77 23.09 -12.90
N TRP A 113 11.71 22.88 -12.15
CA TRP A 113 10.62 23.83 -12.03
C TRP A 113 11.03 24.96 -11.11
N GLN A 114 10.66 26.20 -11.47
CA GLN A 114 10.88 27.38 -10.65
C GLN A 114 9.59 28.15 -10.43
N SER A 115 9.38 28.57 -9.18
CA SER A 115 8.31 29.50 -8.83
C SER A 115 8.66 30.93 -9.20
N VAL A 116 7.64 31.81 -9.21
CA VAL A 116 7.88 33.27 -9.16
C VAL A 116 8.76 33.61 -7.97
N THR A 117 9.54 34.69 -8.09
CA THR A 117 10.37 35.22 -7.02
C THR A 117 9.53 35.94 -5.96
N TRP A 118 10.05 36.11 -4.73
CA TRP A 118 9.28 36.66 -3.60
C TRP A 118 9.16 38.18 -3.65
N LYS A 119 8.83 38.75 -4.79
CA LYS A 119 8.70 40.20 -5.03
C LYS A 119 7.67 40.90 -4.13
N ASN A 120 6.66 40.17 -3.68
CA ASN A 120 5.57 40.72 -2.88
C ASN A 120 5.84 40.67 -1.36
N TYR A 121 7.11 40.50 -0.94
CA TYR A 121 7.44 40.57 0.46
C TYR A 121 6.90 41.89 1.09
N PRO A 122 6.34 41.86 2.32
CA PRO A 122 6.28 40.78 3.29
C PRO A 122 5.10 39.77 3.11
N ALA A 123 4.27 39.92 2.08
CA ALA A 123 3.22 38.93 1.81
C ALA A 123 3.88 37.55 1.58
N PRO A 124 3.36 36.47 2.20
CA PRO A 124 4.01 35.18 2.13
C PRO A 124 3.98 34.59 0.71
N LEU A 125 5.08 34.02 0.25
CA LEU A 125 5.14 33.24 -0.98
C LEU A 125 4.71 31.81 -0.65
N GLN A 126 3.44 31.49 -0.87
CA GLN A 126 2.87 30.16 -0.59
C GLN A 126 2.41 29.51 -1.88
N ILE A 127 2.85 28.27 -2.10
CA ILE A 127 2.51 27.49 -3.29
C ILE A 127 2.17 26.06 -2.88
N ASN A 128 1.06 25.55 -3.41
CA ASN A 128 0.70 24.14 -3.27
C ASN A 128 1.03 23.40 -4.58
N VAL A 129 1.86 22.39 -4.49
CA VAL A 129 2.13 21.45 -5.59
C VAL A 129 1.33 20.18 -5.31
N THR A 130 0.26 19.97 -6.06
CA THR A 130 -0.63 18.81 -5.92
C THR A 130 -0.32 17.77 -6.98
N LEU A 131 -0.09 16.54 -6.55
CA LEU A 131 0.27 15.37 -7.35
C LEU A 131 -0.88 14.37 -7.30
N SER A 132 -1.53 14.10 -8.44
CA SER A 132 -2.75 13.29 -8.53
C SER A 132 -2.58 12.15 -9.51
N TRP A 133 -2.97 10.93 -9.13
CA TRP A 133 -2.95 9.76 -10.02
C TRP A 133 -4.33 9.41 -10.56
N GLY A 134 -5.40 9.97 -9.99
CA GLY A 134 -6.77 9.52 -10.24
C GLY A 134 -7.00 8.05 -9.88
N LYS A 135 -6.18 7.52 -9.00
CA LYS A 135 -6.12 6.12 -8.55
C LYS A 135 -5.60 6.06 -7.13
N THR A 136 -6.09 5.13 -6.36
CA THR A 136 -5.53 4.83 -5.04
C THR A 136 -4.20 4.12 -5.19
N ILE A 137 -3.14 4.67 -4.59
CA ILE A 137 -1.76 4.19 -4.64
C ILE A 137 -1.32 3.77 -3.23
N GLU A 138 -0.56 2.70 -3.14
CA GLU A 138 0.16 2.28 -1.94
C GLU A 138 1.63 2.63 -2.12
N LEU A 139 2.16 3.48 -1.24
CA LEU A 139 3.55 3.89 -1.25
C LEU A 139 4.45 2.76 -0.75
N THR A 140 5.55 2.49 -1.45
CA THR A 140 6.44 1.36 -1.16
C THR A 140 7.88 1.76 -0.89
N GLN A 141 8.26 2.97 -1.31
CA GLN A 141 9.59 3.53 -1.07
C GLN A 141 9.45 4.96 -0.54
N ASN A 142 10.56 5.49 -0.04
CA ASN A 142 10.63 6.86 0.43
C ASN A 142 10.24 7.84 -0.70
N ILE A 143 9.46 8.86 -0.35
CA ILE A 143 9.23 9.98 -1.26
C ILE A 143 10.44 10.88 -1.16
N ALA A 144 11.06 11.22 -2.27
CA ALA A 144 12.19 12.13 -2.32
C ALA A 144 11.84 13.36 -3.14
N ILE A 145 12.13 14.55 -2.61
CA ILE A 145 11.94 15.85 -3.27
C ILE A 145 13.30 16.55 -3.28
N THR A 146 13.84 16.76 -4.46
CA THR A 146 15.14 17.40 -4.65
C THR A 146 14.96 18.87 -5.02
N PHE A 147 15.47 19.76 -4.22
CA PHE A 147 15.43 21.20 -4.45
C PHE A 147 16.70 21.65 -5.17
N GLU A 148 16.56 22.48 -6.17
CA GLU A 148 17.68 23.13 -6.83
C GLU A 148 18.05 24.45 -6.13
N SER A 149 17.09 25.24 -5.65
CA SER A 149 17.30 26.33 -4.70
C SER A 149 17.60 25.77 -3.31
N GLY A 150 17.75 26.59 -2.31
CA GLY A 150 17.78 26.10 -0.91
C GLY A 150 16.48 25.36 -0.56
N ARG A 151 16.55 24.42 0.38
CA ARG A 151 15.36 23.76 0.91
C ARG A 151 14.45 24.79 1.60
N PRO A 152 13.11 24.67 1.46
CA PRO A 152 12.19 25.61 2.11
C PRO A 152 12.42 25.68 3.61
N GLU A 153 12.37 26.87 4.19
CA GLU A 153 12.41 27.01 5.65
C GLU A 153 11.18 26.42 6.32
N LYS A 154 10.05 26.38 5.58
CA LYS A 154 8.79 25.89 6.10
C LYS A 154 7.98 25.24 4.99
N MET A 155 7.66 23.96 5.15
CA MET A 155 6.79 23.23 4.25
C MET A 155 6.03 22.11 4.95
N ILE A 156 4.95 21.66 4.33
CA ILE A 156 4.13 20.53 4.81
C ILE A 156 3.95 19.56 3.64
N LEU A 157 4.16 18.29 3.90
CA LEU A 157 3.68 17.21 3.04
C LEU A 157 2.32 16.79 3.56
N GLU A 158 1.31 16.77 2.69
CA GLU A 158 -0.05 16.35 2.98
C GLU A 158 -0.47 15.23 2.03
N LYS A 159 -1.42 14.43 2.47
CA LYS A 159 -2.03 13.38 1.64
C LYS A 159 -3.54 13.48 1.62
N SER A 160 -4.13 12.95 0.56
CA SER A 160 -5.57 12.69 0.45
C SER A 160 -5.83 11.19 0.28
N LEU A 161 -6.99 10.75 0.76
CA LEU A 161 -7.54 9.40 0.55
C LEU A 161 -8.84 9.41 -0.27
N ASP A 162 -9.29 10.60 -0.69
CA ASP A 162 -10.59 10.85 -1.31
C ASP A 162 -10.48 11.77 -2.54
N TYR A 163 -9.41 11.61 -3.30
CA TYR A 163 -9.16 12.31 -4.55
C TYR A 163 -9.11 13.84 -4.39
N GLY A 164 -8.48 14.30 -3.32
CA GLY A 164 -8.24 15.71 -3.07
C GLY A 164 -9.41 16.47 -2.44
N LEU A 165 -10.49 15.78 -2.00
CA LEU A 165 -11.60 16.42 -1.31
C LEU A 165 -11.22 16.83 0.10
N THR A 166 -10.51 15.96 0.83
CA THR A 166 -9.95 16.27 2.16
C THR A 166 -8.46 16.02 2.20
N TRP A 167 -7.77 16.77 3.05
CA TRP A 167 -6.33 16.72 3.18
C TRP A 167 -5.94 16.49 4.64
N GLN A 168 -4.93 15.64 4.83
CA GLN A 168 -4.37 15.33 6.13
C GLN A 168 -2.87 15.64 6.10
N PRO A 169 -2.31 16.31 7.12
CA PRO A 169 -0.88 16.43 7.25
C PRO A 169 -0.23 15.03 7.27
N TYR A 170 0.89 14.91 6.60
CA TYR A 170 1.64 13.67 6.53
C TYR A 170 3.00 13.80 7.23
N GLN A 171 3.68 14.92 7.01
CA GLN A 171 4.85 15.34 7.75
C GLN A 171 5.08 16.86 7.63
N PHE A 172 5.61 17.46 8.68
CA PHE A 172 6.02 18.85 8.73
C PHE A 172 7.55 18.95 8.61
N TYR A 173 8.01 19.99 7.94
CA TYR A 173 9.43 20.30 7.74
C TYR A 173 9.65 21.77 8.02
N ALA A 174 10.57 22.08 8.92
CA ALA A 174 10.90 23.47 9.26
C ALA A 174 12.38 23.61 9.65
N ALA A 175 12.91 24.81 9.53
CA ALA A 175 14.20 25.17 10.13
C ALA A 175 14.12 25.19 11.66
N ASP A 176 12.96 25.54 12.21
CA ASP A 176 12.58 25.49 13.61
C ASP A 176 11.13 25.02 13.70
N CYS A 177 10.93 23.78 14.18
CA CYS A 177 9.62 23.16 14.29
C CYS A 177 8.76 23.80 15.38
N LEU A 178 9.38 24.25 16.45
CA LEU A 178 8.66 24.88 17.57
C LEU A 178 8.08 26.23 17.16
N ASP A 179 8.90 27.07 16.50
CA ASP A 179 8.45 28.37 15.99
C ASP A 179 7.43 28.22 14.87
N ALA A 180 7.73 27.34 13.90
CA ALA A 180 6.91 27.21 12.70
C ALA A 180 5.55 26.57 12.93
N PHE A 181 5.48 25.49 13.76
CA PHE A 181 4.31 24.63 13.89
C PHE A 181 3.91 24.33 15.34
N ARG A 182 4.67 24.85 16.32
CA ARG A 182 4.50 24.55 17.76
C ARG A 182 4.62 23.05 18.06
N MET A 183 5.49 22.38 17.35
CA MET A 183 5.78 20.96 17.48
C MET A 183 7.23 20.75 17.92
N GLU A 184 7.43 19.79 18.82
CA GLU A 184 8.78 19.34 19.15
C GLU A 184 9.43 18.66 17.94
N PRO A 185 10.70 18.96 17.63
CA PRO A 185 11.40 18.32 16.53
C PRO A 185 11.58 16.83 16.79
N LYS A 186 11.28 16.01 15.80
CA LYS A 186 11.45 14.55 15.83
C LYS A 186 11.95 14.05 14.50
N SER A 187 12.76 12.99 14.55
CA SER A 187 13.15 12.21 13.38
C SER A 187 12.43 10.85 13.36
N VAL A 188 12.45 10.14 12.24
CA VAL A 188 11.89 8.79 12.16
C VAL A 188 12.62 7.82 13.11
N LYS A 189 13.88 8.08 13.43
CA LYS A 189 14.69 7.28 14.39
C LYS A 189 14.15 7.33 15.83
N ASP A 190 13.40 8.38 16.17
CA ASP A 190 12.79 8.58 17.49
C ASP A 190 11.44 7.86 17.63
N LEU A 191 10.93 7.26 16.54
CA LEU A 191 9.66 6.55 16.51
C LEU A 191 9.81 5.11 17.04
N THR A 192 8.73 4.62 17.59
CA THR A 192 8.57 3.24 18.06
C THR A 192 7.46 2.54 17.29
N SER A 193 7.28 1.26 17.46
CA SER A 193 6.20 0.50 16.81
C SER A 193 4.80 1.01 17.16
N SER A 194 4.62 1.67 18.33
CA SER A 194 3.36 2.28 18.73
C SER A 194 3.15 3.69 18.17
N THR A 195 4.23 4.40 17.83
CA THR A 195 4.21 5.81 17.36
C THR A 195 4.61 5.93 15.89
N VAL A 196 4.79 4.82 15.18
CA VAL A 196 5.25 4.79 13.77
C VAL A 196 4.34 5.56 12.81
N LEU A 197 3.07 5.73 13.16
CA LEU A 197 2.08 6.48 12.37
C LEU A 197 1.95 7.95 12.81
N ASP A 198 2.72 8.39 13.81
CA ASP A 198 2.66 9.77 14.28
C ASP A 198 3.12 10.73 13.18
N ILE A 199 2.45 11.87 13.12
CA ILE A 199 2.82 12.99 12.27
C ILE A 199 3.89 13.77 13.04
N ILE A 200 5.08 13.85 12.46
CA ILE A 200 6.24 14.51 13.08
C ILE A 200 6.61 15.78 12.33
N CYS A 201 7.33 16.65 13.01
CA CYS A 201 8.05 17.77 12.42
C CYS A 201 9.55 17.51 12.50
N THR A 202 10.25 17.64 11.38
CA THR A 202 11.69 17.44 11.31
C THR A 202 12.43 18.69 10.87
N GLU A 203 13.56 18.97 11.55
CA GLU A 203 14.49 20.03 11.23
C GLU A 203 15.69 19.54 10.41
N GLU A 204 15.88 18.22 10.31
CA GLU A 204 17.01 17.59 9.63
C GLU A 204 17.13 18.01 8.15
N TYR A 205 15.99 18.27 7.51
CA TYR A 205 15.91 18.61 6.07
C TYR A 205 15.79 20.12 5.80
N SER A 206 15.75 20.98 6.80
CA SER A 206 15.47 22.42 6.68
C SER A 206 16.61 23.32 7.15
N THR A 207 17.85 22.86 7.06
CA THR A 207 19.03 23.59 7.57
C THR A 207 19.63 24.56 6.54
N GLY A 208 18.93 25.62 6.16
CA GLY A 208 19.49 26.74 5.38
C GLY A 208 20.04 26.37 3.99
N TYR A 209 20.98 27.16 3.49
CA TYR A 209 21.69 26.95 2.21
C TYR A 209 22.71 25.80 2.22
N ALA A 210 22.53 24.79 3.06
CA ALA A 210 23.45 23.65 3.10
C ALA A 210 23.60 23.01 1.72
N THR A 211 24.77 23.14 1.13
CA THR A 211 25.09 22.81 -0.25
C THR A 211 25.16 21.31 -0.53
N HIS A 212 25.10 20.45 0.49
CA HIS A 212 25.44 19.03 0.32
C HIS A 212 24.26 18.07 0.29
N THR A 213 23.09 18.46 0.80
CA THR A 213 21.88 17.60 0.72
C THR A 213 20.67 18.44 0.30
N LYS A 214 20.42 18.49 -1.00
CA LYS A 214 19.28 19.21 -1.58
C LYS A 214 17.97 18.44 -1.47
N THR A 215 18.01 17.18 -1.07
CA THR A 215 16.83 16.29 -1.07
C THR A 215 16.17 16.25 0.30
N ILE A 216 14.87 16.42 0.30
CA ILE A 216 13.98 16.14 1.44
C ILE A 216 13.36 14.77 1.22
N SER A 217 13.32 13.95 2.28
CA SER A 217 12.77 12.60 2.24
C SER A 217 11.57 12.47 3.17
N PHE A 218 10.59 11.66 2.77
CA PHE A 218 9.58 11.10 3.67
C PHE A 218 9.83 9.59 3.76
N GLU A 219 10.13 9.11 4.95
CA GLU A 219 10.74 7.81 5.18
C GLU A 219 9.68 6.69 5.31
N ILE A 220 9.21 6.15 4.21
CA ILE A 220 8.27 5.02 4.16
C ILE A 220 8.93 3.72 4.63
N LYS A 221 10.14 3.42 4.12
CA LYS A 221 10.85 2.16 4.42
C LYS A 221 11.23 2.06 5.89
N ASP A 222 11.72 3.15 6.47
CA ASP A 222 12.14 3.17 7.87
C ASP A 222 10.95 3.01 8.80
N ARG A 223 9.83 3.69 8.52
CA ARG A 223 8.57 3.51 9.27
C ARG A 223 8.05 2.09 9.17
N PHE A 224 8.13 1.48 7.99
CA PHE A 224 7.72 0.09 7.80
C PHE A 224 8.65 -0.88 8.56
N ALA A 225 9.96 -0.63 8.57
CA ALA A 225 10.93 -1.41 9.33
C ALA A 225 10.71 -1.30 10.84
N ILE A 226 10.39 -0.11 11.36
CA ILE A 226 10.05 0.10 12.77
C ILE A 226 8.77 -0.66 13.14
N PHE A 227 7.75 -0.61 12.28
CA PHE A 227 6.51 -1.36 12.49
C PHE A 227 6.76 -2.87 12.50
N ALA A 228 7.50 -3.38 11.52
CA ALA A 228 7.87 -4.79 11.44
C ALA A 228 8.66 -5.26 12.67
N GLY A 229 9.50 -4.36 13.21
CA GLY A 229 10.26 -4.55 14.44
C GLY A 229 11.36 -5.62 14.34
N PRO A 230 12.26 -5.66 15.32
CA PRO A 230 13.35 -6.66 15.36
C PRO A 230 12.89 -8.10 15.65
N ARG A 231 11.61 -8.26 16.02
CA ARG A 231 11.00 -9.56 16.34
C ARG A 231 10.25 -10.16 15.17
N LEU A 232 10.69 -9.92 13.95
CA LEU A 232 10.12 -10.55 12.76
C LEU A 232 10.46 -12.04 12.73
N HIS A 233 9.90 -12.80 13.68
CA HIS A 233 10.11 -14.24 13.74
C HIS A 233 9.38 -14.97 12.60
N ASN A 234 8.41 -14.31 11.96
CA ASN A 234 7.55 -14.95 10.98
C ASN A 234 6.84 -13.91 10.13
N MET A 235 7.05 -13.93 8.81
CA MET A 235 6.35 -13.08 7.86
C MET A 235 4.83 -13.23 7.95
N ALA A 236 4.31 -14.39 8.29
CA ALA A 236 2.89 -14.62 8.48
C ALA A 236 2.29 -13.77 9.61
N SER A 237 3.05 -13.48 10.68
CA SER A 237 2.62 -12.60 11.76
C SER A 237 2.48 -11.15 11.28
N LEU A 238 3.44 -10.66 10.51
CA LEU A 238 3.39 -9.32 9.91
C LEU A 238 2.20 -9.19 8.95
N TYR A 239 2.01 -10.15 8.06
CA TYR A 239 0.91 -10.16 7.11
C TYR A 239 -0.45 -10.23 7.81
N SER A 240 -0.57 -10.98 8.88
CA SER A 240 -1.78 -11.02 9.72
C SER A 240 -2.09 -9.65 10.36
N GLN A 241 -1.07 -8.91 10.80
CA GLN A 241 -1.23 -7.56 11.32
C GLN A 241 -1.65 -6.57 10.22
N LEU A 242 -1.06 -6.65 9.04
CA LEU A 242 -1.46 -5.85 7.89
C LEU A 242 -2.92 -6.11 7.49
N ASP A 243 -3.37 -7.36 7.52
CA ASP A 243 -4.76 -7.72 7.22
C ASP A 243 -5.74 -7.12 8.23
N THR A 244 -5.38 -7.03 9.50
CA THR A 244 -6.27 -6.61 10.59
C THR A 244 -6.18 -5.13 10.92
N THR A 245 -5.08 -4.45 10.62
CA THR A 245 -4.83 -3.05 11.02
C THR A 245 -5.11 -2.08 9.89
N LYS A 246 -6.35 -1.59 9.80
CA LYS A 246 -6.75 -0.65 8.75
C LYS A 246 -5.91 0.64 8.75
N ASN A 247 -5.69 1.24 9.92
CA ASN A 247 -4.96 2.51 10.05
C ASN A 247 -3.53 2.42 9.48
N LEU A 248 -2.87 1.28 9.64
CA LEU A 248 -1.55 1.05 9.07
C LEU A 248 -1.58 1.01 7.54
N ARG A 249 -2.55 0.30 6.96
CA ARG A 249 -2.73 0.26 5.51
C ARG A 249 -3.05 1.66 4.96
N ASP A 250 -3.96 2.36 5.62
CA ASP A 250 -4.37 3.71 5.21
C ASP A 250 -3.22 4.71 5.35
N PHE A 251 -2.28 4.51 6.28
CA PHE A 251 -1.11 5.37 6.42
C PHE A 251 -0.26 5.39 5.15
N PHE A 252 0.02 4.23 4.56
CA PHE A 252 0.81 4.11 3.32
C PHE A 252 -0.01 4.28 2.04
N THR A 253 -1.31 4.52 2.15
CA THR A 253 -2.22 4.70 1.03
C THR A 253 -2.43 6.17 0.76
N VAL A 254 -2.45 6.55 -0.53
CA VAL A 254 -2.73 7.91 -1.00
C VAL A 254 -3.55 7.85 -2.29
N THR A 255 -4.40 8.83 -2.53
CA THR A 255 -4.97 9.14 -3.84
C THR A 255 -4.26 10.32 -4.47
N ASP A 256 -3.83 11.27 -3.62
CA ASP A 256 -3.12 12.48 -3.98
C ASP A 256 -2.11 12.83 -2.89
N LEU A 257 -1.03 13.50 -3.28
CA LEU A 257 -0.07 14.14 -2.39
C LEU A 257 -0.07 15.63 -2.66
N ARG A 258 0.15 16.44 -1.62
CA ARG A 258 0.30 17.87 -1.75
C ARG A 258 1.51 18.36 -0.98
N ILE A 259 2.40 19.03 -1.68
CA ILE A 259 3.55 19.71 -1.10
C ILE A 259 3.14 21.17 -0.92
N ARG A 260 2.99 21.60 0.33
CA ARG A 260 2.71 23.00 0.66
C ARG A 260 4.00 23.72 0.97
N LEU A 261 4.45 24.56 0.08
CA LEU A 261 5.60 25.42 0.21
C LEU A 261 5.15 26.72 0.89
N LEU A 262 5.61 26.98 2.11
CA LEU A 262 5.08 28.06 2.96
C LEU A 262 6.07 29.21 3.14
N LYS A 263 7.38 28.92 3.10
CA LYS A 263 8.44 29.94 3.17
C LYS A 263 9.67 29.44 2.42
N PRO A 264 10.19 30.19 1.44
CA PRO A 264 11.40 29.81 0.72
C PRO A 264 12.63 29.84 1.64
N ALA A 265 13.73 29.24 1.19
CA ALA A 265 15.00 29.29 1.91
C ALA A 265 15.50 30.73 2.02
N THR A 266 15.83 31.16 3.23
CA THR A 266 16.45 32.48 3.51
C THR A 266 17.88 32.34 4.00
N GLY A 267 18.40 31.10 4.11
CA GLY A 267 19.73 30.82 4.65
C GLY A 267 19.84 31.03 6.16
N ALA A 268 18.72 30.87 6.87
CA ALA A 268 18.59 31.15 8.32
C ALA A 268 18.96 32.61 8.70
N THR A 269 18.74 33.54 7.76
CA THR A 269 18.99 34.97 7.93
C THR A 269 17.72 35.78 7.71
N PHE A 270 17.75 37.06 8.02
CA PHE A 270 16.66 37.98 7.68
C PHE A 270 16.52 38.10 6.17
N VAL A 271 15.29 38.32 5.70
CA VAL A 271 15.00 38.56 4.28
C VAL A 271 15.70 39.87 3.87
N ASP A 272 16.50 39.79 2.80
CA ASP A 272 17.11 40.97 2.20
C ASP A 272 16.11 41.62 1.24
N GLU A 273 15.39 42.64 1.69
CA GLU A 273 14.38 43.36 0.93
C GLU A 273 14.90 44.02 -0.34
N ARG A 274 16.22 44.23 -0.43
CA ARG A 274 16.87 44.86 -1.60
C ARG A 274 17.20 43.85 -2.69
N ASN A 275 17.05 42.55 -2.37
CA ASN A 275 17.42 41.46 -3.28
C ASN A 275 16.42 40.30 -3.18
N LEU A 276 15.16 40.61 -3.46
CA LEU A 276 14.06 39.62 -3.36
C LEU A 276 14.11 38.54 -4.46
N GLU A 277 14.82 38.79 -5.56
CA GLU A 277 15.03 37.87 -6.69
C GLU A 277 15.84 36.63 -6.32
N ARG A 278 16.43 36.55 -5.14
CA ARG A 278 17.10 35.38 -4.59
C ARG A 278 16.17 34.38 -3.88
N TYR A 279 14.92 34.78 -3.61
CA TYR A 279 13.99 33.96 -2.85
C TYR A 279 12.90 33.41 -3.76
N PHE A 280 12.98 32.12 -4.04
CA PHE A 280 12.03 31.37 -4.85
C PHE A 280 12.12 29.87 -4.50
N TYR A 281 11.19 29.08 -4.98
CA TYR A 281 11.27 27.63 -4.92
C TYR A 281 11.74 27.09 -6.26
N ALA A 282 12.67 26.14 -6.26
CA ALA A 282 13.07 25.40 -7.44
C ALA A 282 13.21 23.92 -7.09
N ILE A 283 12.49 23.07 -7.81
CA ILE A 283 12.46 21.61 -7.60
C ILE A 283 12.96 20.95 -8.87
N SER A 284 14.06 20.20 -8.77
CA SER A 284 14.65 19.48 -9.90
C SER A 284 14.12 18.07 -10.06
N ASP A 285 13.66 17.42 -8.97
CA ASP A 285 13.20 16.04 -9.05
C ASP A 285 12.26 15.67 -7.90
N ILE A 286 11.23 14.89 -8.23
CA ILE A 286 10.33 14.27 -7.26
C ILE A 286 10.20 12.79 -7.59
N LYS A 287 10.65 11.91 -6.67
CA LYS A 287 10.60 10.46 -6.82
C LYS A 287 9.51 9.86 -5.95
N ILE A 288 8.61 9.13 -6.57
CA ILE A 288 7.52 8.45 -5.87
C ILE A 288 7.39 7.03 -6.42
N HIS A 289 7.72 6.05 -5.58
CA HIS A 289 7.54 4.64 -5.89
C HIS A 289 6.37 4.07 -5.12
N GLY A 290 5.56 3.32 -5.81
CA GLY A 290 4.36 2.71 -5.24
C GLY A 290 3.79 1.64 -6.13
N ARG A 291 2.61 1.21 -5.76
CA ARG A 291 1.78 0.28 -6.53
C ARG A 291 0.33 0.74 -6.52
N CYS A 292 -0.44 0.33 -7.51
CA CYS A 292 -1.88 0.48 -7.43
C CYS A 292 -2.42 -0.29 -6.23
N LYS A 293 -3.26 0.34 -5.43
CA LYS A 293 -4.03 -0.38 -4.41
C LYS A 293 -5.18 -1.10 -5.10
N CYS A 294 -5.09 -2.42 -5.17
CA CYS A 294 -6.09 -3.27 -5.78
C CYS A 294 -6.86 -4.10 -4.74
N ASN A 295 -6.82 -3.70 -3.48
CA ASN A 295 -7.45 -4.37 -2.34
C ASN A 295 -7.11 -5.87 -2.23
N LEU A 296 -5.91 -6.27 -2.71
CA LEU A 296 -5.43 -7.65 -2.75
C LEU A 296 -6.28 -8.57 -3.64
N HIS A 297 -6.87 -8.00 -4.70
CA HIS A 297 -7.66 -8.71 -5.70
C HIS A 297 -7.12 -8.59 -7.12
N ALA A 298 -5.89 -8.12 -7.29
CA ALA A 298 -5.21 -8.11 -8.58
C ALA A 298 -3.70 -8.11 -8.40
N ASN A 299 -3.00 -8.79 -9.27
CA ASN A 299 -1.52 -8.77 -9.34
C ASN A 299 -0.99 -7.85 -10.43
N SER A 300 -1.85 -7.25 -11.22
CA SER A 300 -1.48 -6.29 -12.27
C SER A 300 -2.34 -5.03 -12.23
N CYS A 301 -1.74 -3.93 -12.70
CA CYS A 301 -2.39 -2.64 -12.85
C CYS A 301 -1.93 -2.03 -14.18
N THR A 302 -2.87 -1.78 -15.07
CA THR A 302 -2.63 -1.30 -16.41
C THR A 302 -2.97 0.17 -16.56
N PHE A 303 -2.22 0.87 -17.43
CA PHE A 303 -2.50 2.26 -17.77
C PHE A 303 -3.19 2.29 -19.14
N THR A 304 -4.49 2.49 -19.13
CA THR A 304 -5.32 2.52 -20.33
C THR A 304 -6.22 3.75 -20.32
N ASN A 305 -6.44 4.36 -21.49
CA ASN A 305 -7.28 5.57 -21.62
C ASN A 305 -6.90 6.67 -20.63
N ASN A 306 -5.58 6.87 -20.42
CA ASN A 306 -5.02 7.87 -19.51
C ASN A 306 -5.44 7.69 -18.03
N ARG A 307 -5.71 6.45 -17.62
CA ARG A 307 -6.07 6.07 -16.25
C ARG A 307 -5.42 4.75 -15.86
N LEU A 308 -5.03 4.66 -14.60
CA LEU A 308 -4.61 3.42 -13.97
C LEU A 308 -5.85 2.62 -13.53
N ALA A 309 -5.87 1.33 -13.81
CA ALA A 309 -6.91 0.41 -13.38
C ALA A 309 -6.33 -0.95 -13.01
N CYS A 310 -6.84 -1.56 -11.95
CA CYS A 310 -6.48 -2.92 -11.56
C CYS A 310 -7.12 -3.95 -12.49
N ASP A 311 -6.37 -4.98 -12.88
CA ASP A 311 -6.90 -6.17 -13.54
C ASP A 311 -7.54 -7.09 -12.50
N CYS A 312 -8.81 -6.81 -12.18
CA CYS A 312 -9.49 -7.45 -11.05
C CYS A 312 -9.70 -8.94 -11.23
N GLU A 313 -9.18 -9.71 -10.30
CA GLU A 313 -9.38 -11.15 -10.11
C GLU A 313 -10.48 -11.42 -9.06
N HIS A 314 -10.63 -12.66 -8.58
CA HIS A 314 -11.52 -13.05 -7.49
C HIS A 314 -12.99 -12.62 -7.68
N ASN A 315 -13.46 -12.53 -8.94
CA ASN A 315 -14.79 -12.06 -9.31
C ASN A 315 -15.13 -10.64 -8.81
N THR A 316 -14.10 -9.82 -8.60
CA THR A 316 -14.23 -8.43 -8.22
C THR A 316 -14.21 -7.50 -9.43
N THR A 317 -14.64 -6.27 -9.25
CA THR A 317 -14.68 -5.21 -10.25
C THR A 317 -14.55 -3.83 -9.60
N GLY A 318 -14.36 -2.83 -10.43
CA GLY A 318 -14.11 -1.45 -10.01
C GLY A 318 -12.69 -1.03 -10.32
N GLN A 319 -12.36 0.23 -10.10
CA GLN A 319 -11.02 0.76 -10.38
C GLN A 319 -9.97 0.19 -9.42
N ASP A 320 -10.39 -0.08 -8.18
CA ASP A 320 -9.58 -0.64 -7.08
C ASP A 320 -10.01 -2.06 -6.71
N CYS A 321 -10.82 -2.74 -7.54
CA CYS A 321 -11.44 -4.04 -7.23
C CYS A 321 -12.29 -3.98 -5.94
N GLU A 322 -12.93 -2.85 -5.71
CA GLU A 322 -13.62 -2.50 -4.46
C GLU A 322 -15.05 -3.08 -4.34
N ARG A 323 -15.50 -3.89 -5.30
CA ARG A 323 -16.84 -4.50 -5.30
C ARG A 323 -16.88 -5.82 -6.06
N CYS A 324 -17.86 -6.64 -5.75
CA CYS A 324 -18.13 -7.88 -6.47
C CYS A 324 -18.77 -7.62 -7.84
N LYS A 325 -18.45 -8.46 -8.85
CA LYS A 325 -19.15 -8.49 -10.14
C LYS A 325 -20.64 -8.79 -9.95
N LYS A 326 -21.49 -8.35 -10.88
CA LYS A 326 -22.95 -8.37 -10.77
C LYS A 326 -23.54 -9.73 -10.38
N ASN A 327 -22.98 -10.85 -10.81
CA ASN A 327 -23.51 -12.18 -10.53
C ASN A 327 -22.75 -12.90 -9.40
N TYR A 328 -21.89 -12.20 -8.68
CA TYR A 328 -21.00 -12.75 -7.65
C TYR A 328 -21.16 -12.07 -6.30
N GLN A 329 -22.40 -11.68 -5.98
CA GLN A 329 -22.74 -10.95 -4.76
C GLN A 329 -23.34 -11.88 -3.68
N GLY A 330 -23.11 -13.19 -3.76
CA GLY A 330 -23.60 -14.16 -2.77
C GLY A 330 -22.96 -13.99 -1.40
N GLN A 331 -21.86 -13.23 -1.32
CA GLN A 331 -21.18 -12.84 -0.09
C GLN A 331 -20.85 -11.34 -0.14
N ALA A 332 -20.85 -10.67 1.02
CA ALA A 332 -20.41 -9.28 1.09
C ALA A 332 -18.94 -9.16 0.65
N TRP A 333 -18.63 -8.12 -0.11
CA TRP A 333 -17.26 -7.83 -0.51
C TRP A 333 -16.35 -7.57 0.70
N SER A 334 -15.13 -8.06 0.66
CA SER A 334 -14.06 -7.76 1.61
C SER A 334 -12.72 -7.71 0.86
N PRO A 335 -11.72 -6.99 1.36
CA PRO A 335 -10.38 -7.01 0.76
C PRO A 335 -9.79 -8.42 0.83
N GLY A 336 -8.87 -8.73 -0.09
CA GLY A 336 -8.07 -9.97 -0.07
C GLY A 336 -7.17 -10.04 1.17
N SER A 337 -6.26 -11.00 1.19
CA SER A 337 -5.35 -11.24 2.32
C SER A 337 -3.90 -11.21 1.86
N TYR A 338 -3.01 -10.74 2.70
CA TYR A 338 -1.56 -10.86 2.52
C TYR A 338 -1.05 -12.29 2.79
N LEU A 339 -1.85 -13.11 3.45
CA LEU A 339 -1.48 -14.49 3.74
C LEU A 339 -1.67 -15.36 2.50
N THR A 340 -0.72 -16.24 2.22
CA THR A 340 -0.80 -17.22 1.14
C THR A 340 -1.96 -18.21 1.33
N ILE A 341 -2.29 -18.50 2.58
CA ILE A 341 -3.49 -19.28 2.95
C ILE A 341 -4.28 -18.42 3.94
N PRO A 342 -5.35 -17.75 3.51
CA PRO A 342 -6.18 -16.97 4.40
C PRO A 342 -6.78 -17.83 5.50
N LYS A 343 -6.86 -17.27 6.71
CA LYS A 343 -7.63 -17.88 7.79
C LYS A 343 -9.11 -17.62 7.52
N GLY A 344 -9.88 -18.66 7.29
CA GLY A 344 -11.31 -18.57 7.01
C GLY A 344 -11.66 -18.68 5.53
N THR A 345 -12.86 -18.23 5.15
CA THR A 345 -13.28 -18.20 3.76
C THR A 345 -12.40 -17.25 2.96
N ALA A 346 -11.92 -17.73 1.82
CA ALA A 346 -11.23 -16.86 0.86
C ALA A 346 -12.09 -15.62 0.57
N ASN A 347 -11.45 -14.44 0.58
CA ASN A 347 -12.13 -13.17 0.32
C ASN A 347 -12.48 -13.02 -1.18
N ILE A 348 -13.08 -14.06 -1.75
CA ILE A 348 -13.51 -14.14 -3.14
C ILE A 348 -14.99 -13.82 -3.21
N CYS A 349 -15.39 -13.08 -4.23
CA CYS A 349 -16.80 -12.89 -4.52
C CYS A 349 -17.39 -14.18 -5.07
N VAL A 350 -18.45 -14.68 -4.44
CA VAL A 350 -19.11 -15.92 -4.79
C VAL A 350 -20.40 -15.67 -5.60
N SER A 351 -20.74 -16.62 -6.47
CA SER A 351 -21.93 -16.50 -7.32
C SER A 351 -23.20 -16.34 -6.49
N SER A 352 -24.04 -15.39 -6.90
CA SER A 352 -25.39 -15.19 -6.37
C SER A 352 -26.45 -16.04 -7.08
N MET A 353 -26.06 -16.73 -8.17
CA MET A 353 -27.00 -17.62 -8.87
C MET A 353 -27.11 -18.97 -8.17
N PRO A 354 -28.33 -19.54 -8.03
CA PRO A 354 -28.48 -20.91 -7.62
C PRO A 354 -27.83 -21.81 -8.66
N SER A 355 -26.97 -22.73 -8.23
CA SER A 355 -26.34 -23.73 -9.10
C SER A 355 -27.42 -24.69 -9.60
N THR A 356 -27.98 -24.43 -10.78
CA THR A 356 -28.85 -25.40 -11.46
C THR A 356 -27.97 -26.48 -12.10
N VAL A 357 -27.60 -27.46 -11.34
CA VAL A 357 -27.18 -28.75 -11.92
C VAL A 357 -28.42 -29.43 -12.42
N GLN A 358 -28.60 -29.48 -13.75
CA GLN A 358 -29.60 -30.30 -14.38
C GLN A 358 -29.22 -31.78 -14.24
N ASP A 359 -29.56 -32.37 -13.11
CA ASP A 359 -29.69 -33.81 -13.03
C ASP A 359 -31.18 -34.15 -13.12
N LYS A 360 -31.56 -34.76 -14.24
CA LYS A 360 -32.93 -35.22 -14.53
C LYS A 360 -33.29 -36.37 -13.61
N LYS A 361 -33.50 -36.12 -12.31
CA LYS A 361 -34.33 -36.89 -11.36
C LYS A 361 -34.06 -36.41 -9.91
N ARG A 362 -34.51 -35.24 -9.57
CA ARG A 362 -35.07 -34.86 -8.25
C ARG A 362 -35.22 -33.35 -8.21
N LYS A 363 -36.43 -32.88 -8.19
CA LYS A 363 -36.74 -31.49 -7.82
C LYS A 363 -36.30 -31.27 -6.37
N GLN A 364 -35.10 -30.74 -6.15
CA GLN A 364 -34.75 -30.03 -4.93
C GLN A 364 -34.19 -28.66 -5.34
N THR A 365 -34.97 -27.66 -5.05
CA THR A 365 -34.59 -26.27 -5.21
C THR A 365 -33.44 -25.97 -4.21
N ILE A 366 -32.20 -25.92 -4.68
CA ILE A 366 -31.07 -25.54 -3.86
C ILE A 366 -30.96 -24.01 -3.97
N THR A 367 -31.52 -23.32 -2.99
CA THR A 367 -31.38 -21.88 -2.77
C THR A 367 -30.22 -21.66 -1.83
N ALA A 368 -29.33 -20.70 -2.17
CA ALA A 368 -28.22 -20.15 -1.41
C ALA A 368 -26.96 -21.03 -1.27
N ALA A 369 -25.81 -20.35 -1.25
CA ALA A 369 -24.50 -20.98 -1.10
C ALA A 369 -24.49 -21.97 0.08
N ASN A 370 -24.10 -23.21 -0.19
CA ASN A 370 -23.83 -24.19 0.86
C ASN A 370 -22.66 -23.69 1.70
N ILE A 371 -22.96 -23.10 2.86
CA ILE A 371 -21.95 -22.58 3.81
C ILE A 371 -21.41 -23.73 4.65
N CYS A 372 -22.22 -24.75 4.89
CA CYS A 372 -21.82 -25.96 5.59
C CYS A 372 -22.41 -27.21 4.93
N ASP A 373 -21.70 -28.30 5.07
CA ASP A 373 -22.16 -29.64 4.78
C ASP A 373 -21.66 -30.60 5.88
N ASN A 374 -22.16 -31.83 5.90
CA ASN A 374 -21.77 -32.80 6.92
C ASN A 374 -20.49 -33.57 6.56
N GLU A 375 -19.88 -33.29 5.40
CA GLU A 375 -18.74 -34.04 4.89
C GLU A 375 -17.46 -33.23 4.81
N LEU A 376 -17.50 -32.06 4.17
CA LEU A 376 -16.31 -31.23 3.88
C LEU A 376 -16.28 -29.91 4.66
N LEU A 377 -17.43 -29.26 4.83
CA LEU A 377 -17.57 -27.97 5.53
C LEU A 377 -18.33 -28.17 6.86
N ARG A 378 -17.76 -28.99 7.73
CA ARG A 378 -18.36 -29.29 9.02
C ARG A 378 -18.37 -28.09 9.97
N CYS A 379 -19.51 -27.87 10.60
CA CYS A 379 -19.60 -26.94 11.70
C CYS A 379 -18.69 -27.40 12.85
N GLN A 380 -17.90 -26.49 13.38
CA GLN A 380 -16.94 -26.77 14.45
C GLN A 380 -17.61 -26.64 15.83
N ASN A 381 -16.90 -27.08 16.87
CA ASN A 381 -17.29 -26.91 18.27
C ASN A 381 -18.74 -27.37 18.58
N GLY A 382 -19.18 -28.45 17.95
CA GLY A 382 -20.53 -28.99 18.18
C GLY A 382 -21.65 -28.24 17.48
N GLY A 383 -21.35 -27.35 16.55
CA GLY A 383 -22.34 -26.69 15.70
C GLY A 383 -23.00 -27.68 14.72
N VAL A 384 -24.24 -27.43 14.37
CA VAL A 384 -25.05 -28.29 13.47
C VAL A 384 -25.34 -27.52 12.18
N CYS A 385 -25.04 -28.13 11.03
CA CYS A 385 -25.35 -27.57 9.73
C CYS A 385 -26.86 -27.60 9.45
N HIS A 386 -27.49 -26.44 9.28
CA HIS A 386 -28.90 -26.30 9.01
C HIS A 386 -29.15 -25.99 7.53
N ASN A 387 -29.80 -26.94 6.84
CA ASN A 387 -30.18 -26.84 5.46
C ASN A 387 -29.04 -26.52 4.48
N ASN A 388 -27.81 -26.89 4.82
CA ASN A 388 -26.58 -26.56 4.07
C ASN A 388 -26.33 -25.04 3.92
N MET A 389 -27.05 -24.20 4.64
CA MET A 389 -26.98 -22.75 4.50
C MET A 389 -26.22 -22.07 5.62
N ARG A 390 -26.25 -22.59 6.83
CA ARG A 390 -25.57 -22.00 7.99
C ARG A 390 -25.34 -23.03 9.08
N CYS A 391 -24.29 -22.80 9.85
CA CYS A 391 -24.10 -23.49 11.11
C CYS A 391 -24.96 -22.89 12.23
N LEU A 392 -25.67 -23.71 12.95
CA LEU A 392 -26.27 -23.37 14.23
C LEU A 392 -25.23 -23.63 15.31
N CYS A 393 -24.68 -22.57 15.86
CA CYS A 393 -23.64 -22.66 16.85
C CYS A 393 -24.24 -22.86 18.25
N PRO A 394 -23.67 -23.74 19.10
CA PRO A 394 -24.04 -23.86 20.49
C PRO A 394 -23.71 -22.59 21.27
N SER A 395 -24.30 -22.43 22.47
CA SER A 395 -24.01 -21.32 23.36
C SER A 395 -22.49 -21.24 23.65
N GLY A 396 -21.93 -20.05 23.49
CA GLY A 396 -20.48 -19.81 23.67
C GLY A 396 -19.66 -19.84 22.38
N TYR A 397 -20.24 -20.14 21.21
CA TYR A 397 -19.55 -20.13 19.95
C TYR A 397 -20.26 -19.26 18.90
N THR A 398 -19.47 -18.70 17.97
CA THR A 398 -19.92 -17.86 16.85
C THR A 398 -19.00 -18.05 15.64
N GLY A 399 -19.33 -17.42 14.53
CA GLY A 399 -18.63 -17.58 13.26
C GLY A 399 -19.46 -18.35 12.26
N ILE A 400 -19.00 -18.40 11.01
CA ILE A 400 -19.73 -19.03 9.89
C ILE A 400 -19.80 -20.55 10.08
N LEU A 401 -18.74 -21.14 10.62
CA LEU A 401 -18.61 -22.57 10.94
C LEU A 401 -18.55 -22.82 12.47
N CYS A 402 -18.94 -21.86 13.30
CA CYS A 402 -18.83 -21.90 14.75
C CYS A 402 -17.39 -22.01 15.25
N GLU A 403 -16.45 -21.46 14.50
CA GLU A 403 -15.02 -21.52 14.75
C GLU A 403 -14.53 -20.56 15.84
N LYS A 404 -15.34 -19.60 16.26
CA LYS A 404 -14.96 -18.55 17.22
C LYS A 404 -15.69 -18.73 18.56
N GLN A 405 -14.96 -18.59 19.65
CA GLN A 405 -15.55 -18.52 20.98
C GLN A 405 -16.19 -17.14 21.20
N LYS A 406 -17.42 -17.09 21.65
CA LYS A 406 -18.13 -15.85 21.98
C LYS A 406 -17.68 -15.39 23.36
N CYS A 407 -17.04 -14.24 23.42
CA CYS A 407 -16.70 -13.62 24.71
C CYS A 407 -17.95 -12.93 25.26
N GLU A 408 -18.36 -13.26 26.48
CA GLU A 408 -19.33 -12.48 27.24
C GLU A 408 -18.66 -11.21 27.77
N ASP A 409 -19.42 -10.11 27.86
CA ASP A 409 -18.96 -8.73 28.14
C ASP A 409 -18.36 -8.51 29.56
N THR A 410 -17.83 -9.53 30.20
CA THR A 410 -17.12 -9.43 31.48
C THR A 410 -15.73 -10.07 31.38
N GLY A 411 -14.77 -9.21 31.06
CA GLY A 411 -13.33 -9.30 31.14
C GLY A 411 -12.66 -10.66 31.39
N SER A 412 -11.99 -11.11 30.37
CA SER A 412 -10.89 -12.07 30.21
C SER A 412 -11.21 -13.28 29.35
N CYS A 413 -10.88 -13.15 28.04
CA CYS A 413 -10.72 -14.31 27.18
C CYS A 413 -9.31 -14.91 27.40
N SER A 414 -9.21 -15.96 28.18
CA SER A 414 -8.01 -16.79 28.25
C SER A 414 -7.95 -17.65 26.98
N SER A 415 -7.07 -17.30 26.05
CA SER A 415 -6.75 -18.14 24.90
C SER A 415 -5.94 -19.34 25.36
N LYS A 416 -6.60 -20.45 25.67
CA LYS A 416 -5.94 -21.76 25.66
C LYS A 416 -5.78 -22.18 24.21
N SER A 417 -4.59 -21.98 23.65
CA SER A 417 -4.13 -22.64 22.44
C SER A 417 -3.98 -24.13 22.72
N GLY A 418 -5.02 -24.89 22.48
CA GLY A 418 -4.95 -26.33 22.40
C GLY A 418 -4.22 -26.71 21.11
N GLN A 419 -2.97 -27.04 21.25
CA GLN A 419 -2.16 -27.59 20.18
C GLN A 419 -2.56 -29.07 20.04
N GLU A 420 -3.44 -29.36 19.09
CA GLU A 420 -3.70 -30.76 18.73
C GLU A 420 -2.55 -31.32 17.91
N SER A 421 -1.66 -32.01 18.61
CA SER A 421 -0.63 -32.89 18.03
C SER A 421 -1.20 -34.29 17.72
N VAL A 422 -2.24 -34.38 16.91
CA VAL A 422 -2.83 -35.69 16.57
C VAL A 422 -2.41 -36.19 15.20
N SER A 423 -1.88 -35.38 14.33
CA SER A 423 -1.55 -35.77 12.94
C SER A 423 -0.17 -36.49 12.84
N HIS A 424 0.79 -36.20 13.72
CA HIS A 424 2.12 -36.81 13.65
C HIS A 424 2.19 -38.28 14.12
N ASN A 425 1.34 -38.67 15.07
CA ASN A 425 1.36 -40.04 15.56
C ASN A 425 0.76 -41.08 14.59
N LEU A 426 -0.17 -40.67 13.75
CA LEU A 426 -0.77 -41.60 12.76
C LEU A 426 0.20 -41.88 11.60
N TYR A 427 1.02 -40.93 11.21
CA TYR A 427 2.03 -41.08 10.17
C TYR A 427 3.19 -42.00 10.62
N LEU A 428 3.61 -41.89 11.87
CA LEU A 428 4.64 -42.76 12.46
C LEU A 428 4.17 -44.23 12.62
N ILE A 429 2.91 -44.42 13.00
CA ILE A 429 2.34 -45.79 13.15
C ILE A 429 2.17 -46.44 11.77
N THR A 430 1.75 -45.73 10.73
CA THR A 430 1.64 -46.29 9.38
C THR A 430 3.01 -46.58 8.76
N MET A 431 4.03 -45.75 9.00
CA MET A 431 5.40 -46.02 8.53
C MET A 431 6.03 -47.23 9.24
N ILE A 432 5.80 -47.41 10.53
CA ILE A 432 6.32 -48.56 11.30
C ILE A 432 5.65 -49.86 10.85
N ILE A 433 4.36 -49.85 10.51
CA ILE A 433 3.64 -51.01 10.00
C ILE A 433 4.12 -51.40 8.60
N VAL A 434 4.36 -50.40 7.72
CA VAL A 434 4.85 -50.65 6.35
C VAL A 434 6.30 -51.19 6.36
N THR A 435 7.17 -50.67 7.22
CA THR A 435 8.56 -51.18 7.32
C THR A 435 8.65 -52.56 7.92
N ARG A 436 7.73 -52.98 8.80
CA ARG A 436 7.69 -54.35 9.30
C ARG A 436 7.09 -55.39 8.34
N LEU A 437 6.27 -54.94 7.38
CA LEU A 437 5.72 -55.83 6.35
C LEU A 437 6.66 -56.04 5.14
N CYS A 438 7.71 -55.21 4.99
CA CYS A 438 8.71 -55.38 3.92
C CYS A 438 9.96 -56.19 4.35
N THR A 439 10.03 -56.71 5.58
CA THR A 439 11.13 -57.50 6.09
C THR A 439 10.77 -58.99 6.38
N PHE A 440 9.72 -59.47 5.74
CA PHE A 440 9.41 -60.90 5.67
C PHE A 440 9.19 -61.34 4.22
#